data_876ed6a706a866336d609fbc0ea4b8df
#
_entry.id   876ed6a706a866336d609fbc0ea4b8df
#
_cell.length_a   1.000
_cell.length_b   1.000
_cell.length_c   1.000
_cell.angle_alpha   90.00
_cell.angle_beta   90.00
_cell.angle_gamma   90.00
#
_symmetry.space_group_name_H-M   'P 1'
#
loop_
_entity.id
_entity.type
_entity.pdbx_description
1 polymer ?
#
loop_
_entity_poly.entity_id
_entity_poly.type
_entity_poly.pdbx_seq_one_letter_code
_entity_poly.pdbx_strand_id
1 'polypeptide(L)'
;MNFCSSCGAAVELRYPDDDNRPRHICTACGTIHYQNPKMVIGSIPEWEESEGENKILLCRRAIEPRHGLWTIPGGFMENGETTTEAAIRETLEEANARIAIGDLYSMYSMPNINQVHMLFRAKLLDLDFSPGQESLEVRLFTEAEIPWDEIAFRPVKFSLEHYFADRRKGHFGFHIGEIVTRCDHVALHSTAVFG
;
A
#
# COMPACT_ATOMS: atom_id res chain seq x y z
N MET A 1 -14.01 -1.59 -18.23
CA MET A 1 -15.47 -1.43 -18.00
C MET A 1 -16.20 -1.77 -19.30
N ASN A 2 -17.24 -2.60 -19.25
CA ASN A 2 -17.98 -3.03 -20.46
C ASN A 2 -19.38 -2.41 -20.53
N PHE A 3 -19.94 -2.03 -19.40
CA PHE A 3 -21.28 -1.50 -19.29
C PHE A 3 -21.34 -0.21 -18.47
N CYS A 4 -22.27 0.67 -18.81
CA CYS A 4 -22.52 1.94 -18.15
C CYS A 4 -23.16 1.71 -16.77
N SER A 5 -22.59 2.29 -15.72
CA SER A 5 -23.15 2.20 -14.36
C SER A 5 -24.45 2.96 -14.17
N SER A 6 -24.79 3.90 -15.09
CA SER A 6 -26.01 4.69 -15.01
C SER A 6 -27.22 4.08 -15.72
N CYS A 7 -27.02 3.40 -16.85
CA CYS A 7 -28.15 2.86 -17.66
C CYS A 7 -27.99 1.42 -18.16
N GLY A 8 -26.86 0.76 -17.84
CA GLY A 8 -26.61 -0.63 -18.23
C GLY A 8 -26.22 -0.86 -19.69
N ALA A 9 -26.25 0.16 -20.56
CA ALA A 9 -25.87 0.02 -21.96
C ALA A 9 -24.35 -0.16 -22.12
N ALA A 10 -23.91 -0.66 -23.30
CA ALA A 10 -22.50 -0.82 -23.61
C ALA A 10 -21.74 0.52 -23.56
N VAL A 11 -20.47 0.46 -23.19
CA VAL A 11 -19.56 1.61 -23.25
C VAL A 11 -18.47 1.36 -24.29
N GLU A 12 -18.00 2.43 -24.92
CA GLU A 12 -16.90 2.43 -25.87
C GLU A 12 -15.77 3.31 -25.37
N LEU A 13 -14.52 2.93 -25.67
CA LEU A 13 -13.36 3.75 -25.37
C LEU A 13 -13.17 4.79 -26.49
N ARG A 14 -13.45 6.05 -26.21
CA ARG A 14 -13.35 7.17 -27.15
C ARG A 14 -12.74 8.39 -26.49
N TYR A 15 -12.21 9.31 -27.30
CA TYR A 15 -11.79 10.62 -26.81
C TYR A 15 -13.04 11.52 -26.69
N PRO A 16 -13.37 12.03 -25.49
CA PRO A 16 -14.38 13.07 -25.38
C PRO A 16 -13.94 14.36 -26.10
N ASP A 17 -14.88 15.18 -26.48
CA ASP A 17 -14.58 16.55 -26.88
C ASP A 17 -13.88 17.24 -25.70
N ASP A 18 -12.83 17.99 -25.95
CA ASP A 18 -12.01 18.70 -24.93
C ASP A 18 -11.20 17.80 -23.94
N ASP A 19 -11.06 16.48 -24.17
CA ASP A 19 -10.18 15.62 -23.37
C ASP A 19 -9.03 15.05 -24.27
N ASN A 20 -7.85 14.98 -23.71
CA ASN A 20 -6.66 14.44 -24.38
C ASN A 20 -6.41 12.95 -24.07
N ARG A 21 -7.36 12.28 -23.37
CA ARG A 21 -7.27 10.86 -23.01
C ARG A 21 -8.54 10.12 -23.40
N PRO A 22 -8.42 8.85 -23.81
CA PRO A 22 -9.59 8.01 -24.06
C PRO A 22 -10.33 7.74 -22.76
N ARG A 23 -11.68 7.81 -22.81
CA ARG A 23 -12.60 7.52 -21.70
C ARG A 23 -13.63 6.50 -22.13
N HIS A 24 -14.17 5.76 -21.17
CA HIS A 24 -15.33 4.92 -21.43
C HIS A 24 -16.58 5.81 -21.51
N ILE A 25 -17.19 5.86 -22.70
CA ILE A 25 -18.39 6.67 -22.96
C ILE A 25 -19.56 5.74 -23.27
N CYS A 26 -20.69 5.97 -22.60
CA CYS A 26 -21.89 5.21 -22.84
C CYS A 26 -22.47 5.51 -24.22
N THR A 27 -22.78 4.48 -24.99
CA THR A 27 -23.34 4.61 -26.34
C THR A 27 -24.82 5.07 -26.35
N ALA A 28 -25.53 4.89 -25.23
CA ALA A 28 -26.95 5.22 -25.13
C ALA A 28 -27.20 6.56 -24.41
N CYS A 29 -26.59 6.79 -23.24
CA CYS A 29 -26.86 8.01 -22.44
C CYS A 29 -25.74 9.04 -22.46
N GLY A 30 -24.63 8.77 -23.16
CA GLY A 30 -23.52 9.70 -23.28
C GLY A 30 -22.67 9.88 -22.00
N THR A 31 -22.98 9.19 -20.91
CA THR A 31 -22.21 9.31 -19.66
C THR A 31 -20.75 8.98 -19.88
N ILE A 32 -19.85 9.86 -19.47
CA ILE A 32 -18.40 9.66 -19.49
C ILE A 32 -17.97 9.08 -18.15
N HIS A 33 -17.30 7.94 -18.18
CA HIS A 33 -16.79 7.26 -16.99
C HIS A 33 -15.30 7.53 -16.82
N TYR A 34 -14.96 8.22 -15.75
CA TYR A 34 -13.57 8.46 -15.35
C TYR A 34 -13.06 7.30 -14.49
N GLN A 35 -11.83 6.89 -14.74
CA GLN A 35 -11.10 5.92 -13.92
C GLN A 35 -9.87 6.58 -13.35
N ASN A 36 -9.78 6.60 -12.02
CA ASN A 36 -8.63 7.12 -11.29
C ASN A 36 -7.76 5.97 -10.76
N PRO A 37 -6.49 6.22 -10.47
CA PRO A 37 -5.66 5.25 -9.77
C PRO A 37 -6.30 4.84 -8.45
N LYS A 38 -6.17 3.57 -8.10
CA LYS A 38 -6.59 3.06 -6.81
C LYS A 38 -5.56 3.40 -5.75
N MET A 39 -6.04 3.83 -4.58
CA MET A 39 -5.20 4.04 -3.40
C MET A 39 -5.06 2.72 -2.65
N VAL A 40 -3.82 2.34 -2.36
CA VAL A 40 -3.48 1.21 -1.48
C VAL A 40 -2.83 1.79 -0.23
N ILE A 41 -3.45 1.56 0.91
CA ILE A 41 -3.03 2.15 2.17
C ILE A 41 -2.59 1.04 3.11
N GLY A 42 -1.48 1.24 3.79
CA GLY A 42 -0.98 0.27 4.75
C GLY A 42 -0.19 0.93 5.89
N SER A 43 0.20 0.11 6.83
CA SER A 43 1.02 0.52 7.97
C SER A 43 2.29 -0.30 8.08
N ILE A 44 3.33 0.27 8.67
CA ILE A 44 4.52 -0.41 9.17
C ILE A 44 4.37 -0.48 10.69
N PRO A 45 3.72 -1.52 11.24
CA PRO A 45 3.48 -1.61 12.68
C PRO A 45 4.78 -2.01 13.37
N GLU A 46 5.31 -1.11 14.17
CA GLU A 46 6.56 -1.29 14.91
C GLU A 46 6.29 -1.62 16.38
N TRP A 47 7.08 -2.54 16.91
CA TRP A 47 7.15 -2.88 18.33
C TRP A 47 8.56 -2.67 18.84
N GLU A 48 8.72 -1.84 19.85
CA GLU A 48 9.99 -1.53 20.48
C GLU A 48 10.08 -2.30 21.80
N GLU A 49 11.01 -3.25 21.87
CA GLU A 49 11.29 -3.95 23.13
C GLU A 49 12.18 -3.12 24.05
N SER A 50 12.07 -3.39 25.35
CA SER A 50 12.79 -2.65 26.39
C SER A 50 14.34 -2.68 26.27
N GLU A 51 14.89 -3.59 25.47
CA GLU A 51 16.33 -3.71 25.19
C GLU A 51 16.77 -3.04 23.88
N GLY A 52 15.87 -2.26 23.24
CA GLY A 52 16.23 -1.49 22.04
C GLY A 52 16.15 -2.25 20.73
N GLU A 53 15.75 -3.53 20.74
CA GLU A 53 15.47 -4.27 19.53
C GLU A 53 14.09 -3.92 19.01
N ASN A 54 14.04 -3.44 17.75
CA ASN A 54 12.78 -3.07 17.13
C ASN A 54 12.33 -4.17 16.16
N LYS A 55 11.05 -4.51 16.24
CA LYS A 55 10.43 -5.50 15.38
C LYS A 55 9.31 -4.89 14.56
N ILE A 56 9.09 -5.42 13.38
CA ILE A 56 8.02 -5.04 12.48
C ILE A 56 7.06 -6.22 12.35
N LEU A 57 5.77 -5.93 12.46
CA LEU A 57 4.73 -6.93 12.23
C LEU A 57 4.52 -7.12 10.74
N LEU A 58 4.61 -8.38 10.29
CA LEU A 58 4.29 -8.79 8.94
C LEU A 58 3.17 -9.84 8.95
N CYS A 59 2.38 -9.82 7.87
CA CYS A 59 1.31 -10.76 7.57
C CYS A 59 1.73 -11.67 6.41
N ARG A 60 1.50 -12.98 6.52
CA ARG A 60 1.66 -13.93 5.43
C ARG A 60 0.34 -14.11 4.71
N ARG A 61 0.31 -13.76 3.43
CA ARG A 61 -0.93 -13.66 2.64
C ARG A 61 -1.65 -15.00 2.49
N ALA A 62 -2.96 -15.01 2.76
CA ALA A 62 -3.86 -16.15 2.49
C ALA A 62 -4.57 -16.05 1.14
N ILE A 63 -4.43 -14.93 0.41
CA ILE A 63 -5.16 -14.64 -0.83
C ILE A 63 -4.22 -14.30 -1.98
N GLU A 64 -4.72 -14.48 -3.21
CA GLU A 64 -4.05 -14.00 -4.43
C GLU A 64 -4.25 -12.47 -4.63
N PRO A 65 -3.33 -11.80 -5.30
CA PRO A 65 -2.05 -12.30 -5.81
C PRO A 65 -1.02 -12.50 -4.69
N ARG A 66 -0.01 -13.32 -4.96
CA ARG A 66 1.11 -13.53 -4.04
C ARG A 66 0.76 -14.30 -2.75
N HIS A 67 -0.15 -15.26 -2.84
CA HIS A 67 -0.45 -16.20 -1.75
C HIS A 67 0.82 -16.81 -1.15
N GLY A 68 0.89 -16.87 0.18
CA GLY A 68 2.00 -17.44 0.93
C GLY A 68 3.22 -16.53 1.11
N LEU A 69 3.28 -15.36 0.46
CA LEU A 69 4.34 -14.38 0.65
C LEU A 69 4.02 -13.38 1.76
N TRP A 70 5.04 -12.71 2.28
CA TRP A 70 4.94 -11.78 3.39
C TRP A 70 4.71 -10.34 2.93
N THR A 71 3.93 -9.61 3.69
CA THR A 71 3.67 -8.18 3.48
C THR A 71 3.45 -7.47 4.81
N ILE A 72 3.47 -6.17 4.81
CA ILE A 72 2.86 -5.37 5.88
C ILE A 72 1.34 -5.38 5.71
N PRO A 73 0.54 -5.14 6.78
CA PRO A 73 -0.90 -4.95 6.66
C PRO A 73 -1.24 -3.79 5.72
N GLY A 74 -2.19 -4.01 4.81
CA GLY A 74 -2.64 -2.94 3.91
C GLY A 74 -3.42 -3.45 2.70
N GLY A 75 -4.37 -2.63 2.27
CA GLY A 75 -5.25 -2.91 1.15
C GLY A 75 -5.83 -1.68 0.49
N PHE A 76 -6.92 -1.84 -0.25
CA PHE A 76 -7.55 -0.73 -0.95
C PHE A 76 -8.32 0.18 0.00
N MET A 77 -8.08 1.49 -0.16
CA MET A 77 -8.87 2.50 0.51
C MET A 77 -10.34 2.43 0.06
N GLU A 78 -11.27 2.49 1.01
CA GLU A 78 -12.70 2.51 0.76
C GLU A 78 -13.26 3.93 0.67
N ASN A 79 -14.44 4.05 0.04
CA ASN A 79 -15.11 5.33 -0.04
C ASN A 79 -15.63 5.76 1.34
N GLY A 80 -15.35 7.01 1.70
CA GLY A 80 -15.83 7.59 2.95
C GLY A 80 -14.89 7.48 4.14
N GLU A 81 -13.76 6.81 3.98
CA GLU A 81 -12.69 6.77 5.00
C GLU A 81 -11.52 7.70 4.66
N THR A 82 -10.80 8.13 5.67
CA THR A 82 -9.51 8.82 5.54
C THR A 82 -8.38 7.80 5.33
N THR A 83 -7.23 8.26 4.84
CA THR A 83 -6.06 7.39 4.67
C THR A 83 -5.57 6.76 5.98
N THR A 84 -5.70 7.47 7.09
CA THR A 84 -5.34 6.98 8.42
C THR A 84 -6.33 5.94 8.93
N GLU A 85 -7.62 6.14 8.70
CA GLU A 85 -8.67 5.15 9.02
C GLU A 85 -8.47 3.88 8.21
N ALA A 86 -8.15 3.99 6.89
CA ALA A 86 -7.83 2.84 6.05
C ALA A 86 -6.65 2.03 6.61
N ALA A 87 -5.55 2.68 6.99
CA ALA A 87 -4.39 2.01 7.56
C ALA A 87 -4.69 1.26 8.87
N ILE A 88 -5.51 1.87 9.74
CA ILE A 88 -5.94 1.26 11.00
C ILE A 88 -6.87 0.06 10.73
N ARG A 89 -7.87 0.22 9.85
CA ARG A 89 -8.81 -0.84 9.48
C ARG A 89 -8.08 -2.05 8.88
N GLU A 90 -7.24 -1.84 7.88
CA GLU A 90 -6.48 -2.91 7.24
C GLU A 90 -5.58 -3.66 8.23
N THR A 91 -4.94 -2.93 9.17
CA THR A 91 -4.11 -3.56 10.20
C THR A 91 -4.95 -4.41 11.15
N LEU A 92 -6.14 -3.95 11.49
CA LEU A 92 -7.07 -4.71 12.33
C LEU A 92 -7.63 -5.94 11.58
N GLU A 93 -8.00 -5.80 10.32
CA GLU A 93 -8.57 -6.87 9.50
C GLU A 93 -7.58 -7.99 9.18
N GLU A 94 -6.34 -7.63 8.80
CA GLU A 94 -5.33 -8.61 8.39
C GLU A 94 -4.54 -9.22 9.57
N ALA A 95 -4.40 -8.48 10.67
CA ALA A 95 -3.56 -8.89 11.80
C ALA A 95 -4.26 -8.92 13.15
N ASN A 96 -5.54 -8.54 13.25
CA ASN A 96 -6.22 -8.28 14.52
C ASN A 96 -5.40 -7.38 15.48
N ALA A 97 -4.51 -6.56 14.94
CA ALA A 97 -3.57 -5.75 15.68
C ALA A 97 -4.09 -4.32 15.86
N ARG A 98 -3.91 -3.78 17.07
CA ARG A 98 -4.23 -2.40 17.40
C ARG A 98 -3.00 -1.53 17.28
N ILE A 99 -3.11 -0.40 16.57
CA ILE A 99 -2.00 0.50 16.32
C ILE A 99 -2.32 1.94 16.72
N ALA A 100 -1.30 2.68 17.10
CA ALA A 100 -1.29 4.13 17.08
C ALA A 100 -0.64 4.58 15.77
N ILE A 101 -1.42 5.21 14.91
CA ILE A 101 -0.95 5.67 13.60
C ILE A 101 0.04 6.83 13.80
N GLY A 102 1.12 6.81 13.04
CA GLY A 102 2.16 7.85 13.01
C GLY A 102 2.14 8.61 11.69
N ASP A 103 3.31 9.08 11.29
CA ASP A 103 3.47 9.87 10.08
C ASP A 103 3.35 9.03 8.81
N LEU A 104 2.89 9.68 7.72
CA LEU A 104 3.02 9.12 6.38
C LEU A 104 4.51 8.95 6.07
N TYR A 105 4.91 7.72 5.83
CA TYR A 105 6.32 7.36 5.69
C TYR A 105 6.77 7.23 4.24
N SER A 106 5.93 6.60 3.41
CA SER A 106 6.26 6.43 2.00
C SER A 106 5.06 6.55 1.08
N MET A 107 5.31 7.03 -0.14
CA MET A 107 4.33 7.09 -1.21
C MET A 107 4.97 6.63 -2.52
N TYR A 108 4.45 5.57 -3.12
CA TYR A 108 4.92 5.04 -4.40
C TYR A 108 3.82 5.05 -5.45
N SER A 109 4.10 5.71 -6.58
CA SER A 109 3.25 5.65 -7.77
C SER A 109 3.58 4.43 -8.60
N MET A 110 2.57 3.65 -8.98
CA MET A 110 2.69 2.47 -9.84
C MET A 110 1.80 2.63 -11.09
N PRO A 111 2.24 3.44 -12.08
CA PRO A 111 1.41 3.79 -13.23
C PRO A 111 1.01 2.59 -14.09
N ASN A 112 1.82 1.54 -14.13
CA ASN A 112 1.55 0.36 -14.95
C ASN A 112 0.31 -0.44 -14.49
N ILE A 113 -0.06 -0.31 -13.22
CA ILE A 113 -1.23 -0.97 -12.62
C ILE A 113 -2.25 0.03 -12.08
N ASN A 114 -2.04 1.33 -12.36
CA ASN A 114 -2.90 2.42 -11.90
C ASN A 114 -3.14 2.39 -10.38
N GLN A 115 -2.06 2.35 -9.60
CA GLN A 115 -2.11 2.37 -8.14
C GLN A 115 -1.16 3.41 -7.57
N VAL A 116 -1.52 3.94 -6.39
CA VAL A 116 -0.67 4.73 -5.51
C VAL A 116 -0.67 4.06 -4.15
N HIS A 117 0.51 3.68 -3.68
CA HIS A 117 0.70 3.06 -2.37
C HIS A 117 1.15 4.10 -1.36
N MET A 118 0.47 4.19 -0.24
CA MET A 118 0.79 5.08 0.88
C MET A 118 0.95 4.26 2.16
N LEU A 119 2.13 4.34 2.78
CA LEU A 119 2.43 3.56 3.97
C LEU A 119 2.76 4.49 5.13
N PHE A 120 2.10 4.25 6.25
CA PHE A 120 2.27 4.99 7.48
C PHE A 120 3.19 4.22 8.44
N ARG A 121 4.03 4.92 9.18
CA ARG A 121 4.59 4.34 10.40
C ARG A 121 3.50 4.21 11.44
N ALA A 122 3.54 3.17 12.23
CA ALA A 122 2.58 2.97 13.30
C ALA A 122 3.23 2.23 14.46
N LYS A 123 2.75 2.47 15.67
CA LYS A 123 3.18 1.72 16.87
C LYS A 123 2.12 0.71 17.23
N LEU A 124 2.51 -0.54 17.46
CA LEU A 124 1.64 -1.52 18.11
C LEU A 124 1.31 -1.06 19.52
N LEU A 125 0.04 -1.13 19.89
CA LEU A 125 -0.41 -0.76 21.24
C LEU A 125 -0.18 -1.87 22.26
N ASP A 126 -0.15 -3.12 21.77
CA ASP A 126 0.09 -4.34 22.56
C ASP A 126 0.52 -5.49 21.65
N LEU A 127 0.74 -6.66 22.23
CA LEU A 127 1.10 -7.89 21.52
C LEU A 127 -0.09 -8.86 21.33
N ASP A 128 -1.31 -8.39 21.51
CA ASP A 128 -2.53 -9.15 21.25
C ASP A 128 -2.90 -9.03 19.77
N PHE A 129 -2.22 -9.80 18.93
CA PHE A 129 -2.45 -9.88 17.49
C PHE A 129 -2.55 -11.35 17.04
N SER A 130 -3.24 -11.57 15.94
CA SER A 130 -3.46 -12.90 15.37
C SER A 130 -3.83 -12.78 13.89
N PRO A 131 -3.67 -13.83 13.07
CA PRO A 131 -4.07 -13.78 11.67
C PRO A 131 -5.55 -13.44 11.51
N GLY A 132 -5.84 -12.46 10.66
CA GLY A 132 -7.18 -12.21 10.12
C GLY A 132 -7.52 -13.18 8.98
N GLN A 133 -8.67 -12.97 8.32
CA GLN A 133 -9.15 -13.90 7.28
C GLN A 133 -8.25 -13.96 6.04
N GLU A 134 -7.55 -12.86 5.74
CA GLU A 134 -6.64 -12.74 4.59
C GLU A 134 -5.18 -13.06 4.94
N SER A 135 -4.90 -13.54 6.16
CA SER A 135 -3.57 -13.86 6.64
C SER A 135 -3.45 -15.32 7.09
N LEU A 136 -2.43 -16.03 6.61
CA LEU A 136 -2.07 -17.38 7.06
C LEU A 136 -1.34 -17.34 8.40
N GLU A 137 -0.53 -16.29 8.59
CA GLU A 137 0.36 -16.12 9.74
C GLU A 137 0.62 -14.62 9.96
N VAL A 138 0.75 -14.21 11.20
CA VAL A 138 1.16 -12.86 11.58
C VAL A 138 2.28 -13.00 12.60
N ARG A 139 3.41 -12.30 12.35
CA ARG A 139 4.59 -12.40 13.21
C ARG A 139 5.40 -11.11 13.26
N LEU A 140 6.07 -10.89 14.37
CA LEU A 140 7.08 -9.85 14.54
C LEU A 140 8.43 -10.33 14.03
N PHE A 141 9.14 -9.45 13.30
CA PHE A 141 10.44 -9.70 12.71
C PHE A 141 11.42 -8.60 13.07
N THR A 142 12.61 -8.97 13.49
CA THR A 142 13.77 -8.08 13.44
C THR A 142 14.23 -7.90 11.99
N GLU A 143 15.07 -6.91 11.70
CA GLU A 143 15.61 -6.72 10.34
C GLU A 143 16.28 -7.99 9.79
N ALA A 144 17.02 -8.69 10.64
CA ALA A 144 17.76 -9.91 10.25
C ALA A 144 16.86 -11.11 9.96
N GLU A 145 15.67 -11.15 10.53
CA GLU A 145 14.69 -12.24 10.37
C GLU A 145 13.74 -12.02 9.19
N ILE A 146 13.67 -10.80 8.63
CA ILE A 146 12.76 -10.53 7.51
C ILE A 146 13.13 -11.41 6.31
N PRO A 147 12.16 -12.16 5.78
CA PRO A 147 12.35 -12.99 4.59
C PRO A 147 12.32 -12.10 3.32
N TRP A 148 13.40 -11.35 3.09
CA TRP A 148 13.50 -10.31 2.05
C TRP A 148 13.16 -10.79 0.64
N ASP A 149 13.40 -12.05 0.32
CA ASP A 149 13.10 -12.65 -0.99
C ASP A 149 11.62 -13.11 -1.10
N GLU A 150 10.94 -13.20 0.04
CA GLU A 150 9.54 -13.57 0.13
C GLU A 150 8.61 -12.36 0.38
N ILE A 151 9.12 -11.13 0.32
CA ILE A 151 8.28 -9.95 0.39
C ILE A 151 7.45 -9.81 -0.89
N ALA A 152 6.11 -9.82 -0.72
CA ALA A 152 5.15 -9.92 -1.81
C ALA A 152 5.21 -8.76 -2.81
N PHE A 153 5.42 -7.54 -2.33
CA PHE A 153 5.26 -6.32 -3.12
C PHE A 153 6.46 -5.40 -3.02
N ARG A 154 6.88 -4.88 -4.16
CA ARG A 154 8.05 -3.97 -4.25
C ARG A 154 7.89 -2.69 -3.41
N PRO A 155 6.71 -2.01 -3.37
CA PRO A 155 6.54 -0.85 -2.48
C PRO A 155 6.81 -1.19 -1.02
N VAL A 156 6.37 -2.35 -0.55
CA VAL A 156 6.60 -2.84 0.81
C VAL A 156 8.09 -3.08 1.05
N LYS A 157 8.75 -3.81 0.14
CA LYS A 157 10.20 -4.09 0.24
C LYS A 157 11.00 -2.80 0.36
N PHE A 158 10.80 -1.84 -0.55
CA PHE A 158 11.49 -0.55 -0.52
C PHE A 158 11.20 0.25 0.74
N SER A 159 9.95 0.26 1.20
CA SER A 159 9.61 0.97 2.44
C SER A 159 10.30 0.36 3.66
N LEU A 160 10.38 -0.97 3.75
CA LEU A 160 11.10 -1.63 4.83
C LEU A 160 12.62 -1.41 4.75
N GLU A 161 13.21 -1.45 3.56
CA GLU A 161 14.63 -1.13 3.35
C GLU A 161 14.95 0.31 3.81
N HIS A 162 14.11 1.29 3.42
CA HIS A 162 14.23 2.67 3.89
C HIS A 162 14.03 2.79 5.41
N TYR A 163 13.01 2.11 5.94
CA TYR A 163 12.70 2.13 7.36
C TYR A 163 13.92 1.73 8.22
N PHE A 164 14.54 0.59 7.91
CA PHE A 164 15.72 0.14 8.66
C PHE A 164 16.94 1.03 8.43
N ALA A 165 17.11 1.59 7.22
CA ALA A 165 18.17 2.54 6.93
C ALA A 165 18.00 3.84 7.74
N ASP A 166 16.80 4.37 7.83
CA ASP A 166 16.49 5.58 8.60
C ASP A 166 16.60 5.34 10.09
N ARG A 167 16.15 4.17 10.56
CA ARG A 167 16.31 3.78 11.95
C ARG A 167 17.79 3.77 12.38
N ARG A 168 18.69 3.22 11.56
CA ARG A 168 20.15 3.25 11.85
C ARG A 168 20.71 4.66 11.92
N LYS A 169 20.10 5.61 11.20
CA LYS A 169 20.48 7.04 11.24
C LYS A 169 19.83 7.80 12.39
N GLY A 170 18.84 7.21 13.08
CA GLY A 170 18.05 7.87 14.13
C GLY A 170 17.10 8.96 13.61
N HIS A 171 16.82 8.98 12.32
CA HIS A 171 15.95 9.97 11.69
C HIS A 171 15.12 9.34 10.58
N PHE A 172 13.79 9.54 10.65
CA PHE A 172 12.86 9.04 9.67
C PHE A 172 12.40 10.18 8.75
N GLY A 173 12.69 10.06 7.46
CA GLY A 173 12.23 10.98 6.43
C GLY A 173 10.97 10.46 5.71
N PHE A 174 10.40 11.31 4.86
CA PHE A 174 9.34 10.90 3.93
C PHE A 174 9.97 10.42 2.61
N HIS A 175 9.56 9.24 2.15
CA HIS A 175 10.06 8.62 0.94
C HIS A 175 9.00 8.63 -0.17
N ILE A 176 9.32 9.25 -1.30
CA ILE A 176 8.45 9.29 -2.47
C ILE A 176 9.19 8.70 -3.68
N GLY A 177 8.47 7.95 -4.52
CA GLY A 177 9.07 7.36 -5.70
C GLY A 177 8.07 6.81 -6.71
N GLU A 178 8.61 6.34 -7.82
CA GLU A 178 7.86 5.70 -8.91
C GLU A 178 8.39 4.29 -9.13
N ILE A 179 7.49 3.32 -9.20
CA ILE A 179 7.82 1.94 -9.53
C ILE A 179 7.29 1.67 -10.93
N VAL A 180 8.14 1.92 -11.92
CA VAL A 180 7.85 1.69 -13.34
C VAL A 180 8.51 0.39 -13.75
N THR A 181 7.74 -0.60 -14.20
CA THR A 181 8.26 -1.83 -14.79
C THR A 181 8.69 -1.52 -16.24
N ARG A 182 9.85 -0.91 -16.42
CA ARG A 182 10.61 -1.06 -17.68
C ARG A 182 11.53 -2.25 -17.47
N CYS A 183 11.69 -3.09 -18.47
CA CYS A 183 12.75 -4.10 -18.48
C CYS A 183 14.03 -3.41 -18.00
N ASP A 184 14.53 -3.80 -16.83
CA ASP A 184 15.85 -3.51 -16.27
C ASP A 184 16.16 -2.17 -15.58
N HIS A 185 15.23 -1.22 -15.38
CA HIS A 185 15.52 -0.03 -14.56
C HIS A 185 14.39 0.40 -13.63
N VAL A 186 14.70 0.40 -12.33
CA VAL A 186 13.91 1.05 -11.28
C VAL A 186 14.47 2.47 -11.11
N ALA A 187 13.71 3.48 -11.49
CA ALA A 187 14.04 4.85 -11.13
C ALA A 187 13.48 5.12 -9.70
N LEU A 188 14.33 5.01 -8.70
CA LEU A 188 14.07 5.54 -7.38
C LEU A 188 14.52 7.00 -7.36
N HIS A 189 13.59 7.92 -7.42
CA HIS A 189 13.85 9.32 -7.08
C HIS A 189 13.51 9.50 -5.61
N SER A 190 14.53 9.41 -4.77
CA SER A 190 14.46 9.93 -3.41
C SER A 190 14.59 11.44 -3.48
N THR A 191 13.50 12.16 -3.40
CA THR A 191 13.56 13.59 -3.11
C THR A 191 13.42 13.76 -1.60
N ALA A 192 14.54 14.09 -0.98
CA ALA A 192 14.59 14.49 0.39
C ALA A 192 13.88 15.84 0.60
N VAL A 193 13.17 15.91 1.73
CA VAL A 193 13.01 17.06 2.62
C VAL A 193 12.13 18.21 2.13
N PHE A 194 10.98 18.29 2.76
CA PHE A 194 10.51 19.59 3.24
C PHE A 194 10.79 19.67 4.75
N GLY A 195 11.70 20.60 5.11
CA GLY A 195 11.98 20.97 6.48
C GLY A 195 10.88 21.88 7.05
#